data_c3a53ec4a72ac81ad6d099d9abdfb9ae
#
_entry.id   c3a53ec4a72ac81ad6d099d9abdfb9ae
#
_cell.length_a   1.000
_cell.length_b   1.000
_cell.length_c   1.000
_cell.angle_alpha   90.00
_cell.angle_beta   90.00
_cell.angle_gamma   90.00
#
_symmetry.space_group_name_H-M   'P 1'
#
loop_
_entity.id
_entity.type
_entity.pdbx_description
1 polymer ?
#
loop_
_entity_poly.entity_id
_entity_poly.type
_entity_poly.pdbx_seq_one_letter_code
_entity_poly.pdbx_strand_id
1 'polypeptide(L)'
;MGEPLPLPPLELAERVGQSTGSGMAPHDAYELIGGYLRGIIEQSLPDDWTWADRRVLDFGAGAGRVLRQFAEEARIARFEGCDIDAPSIAWLNERLRPPFEGFVNGPAPPLDRPDDAYDLVYAMSVFTHITDEWSAWLLELRRVLKPDGILIASFLGEGMSEMIAREPWDERRVGMNVLHDHHSWDKGGPSVMLSPWWIREHWGRAFEIVKLEDGTPNSHGYIVARPLPGAAPSRAELERVDPADTREHAALAHNIRQLHRAGAELEASVRAEYEQSRSWRLTAPLRRLAGARR
;
A
#
# COMPACT_ATOMS: atom_id res chain seq x y z
N MET A 1 -15.76 30.08 4.23
CA MET A 1 -14.59 29.22 3.98
C MET A 1 -13.85 29.12 5.31
N GLY A 2 -13.66 27.92 5.84
CA GLY A 2 -12.85 27.71 7.05
C GLY A 2 -11.37 28.02 6.75
N GLU A 3 -10.57 28.24 7.79
CA GLU A 3 -9.13 28.33 7.64
C GLU A 3 -8.59 27.02 7.02
N PRO A 4 -7.58 27.10 6.12
CA PRO A 4 -6.99 25.90 5.54
C PRO A 4 -6.37 25.04 6.65
N LEU A 5 -6.58 23.73 6.56
CA LEU A 5 -5.99 22.78 7.51
C LEU A 5 -4.46 22.84 7.46
N PRO A 6 -3.77 22.78 8.61
CA PRO A 6 -2.32 22.85 8.66
C PRO A 6 -1.67 21.69 7.89
N LEU A 7 -0.53 21.93 7.27
CA LEU A 7 0.27 20.91 6.60
C LEU A 7 1.19 20.20 7.60
N PRO A 8 1.47 18.90 7.41
CA PRO A 8 2.38 18.17 8.30
C PRO A 8 3.84 18.65 8.15
N PRO A 9 4.71 18.40 9.13
CA PRO A 9 6.15 18.57 8.96
C PRO A 9 6.65 17.82 7.71
N LEU A 10 7.70 18.36 7.07
CA LEU A 10 8.24 17.79 5.82
C LEU A 10 8.57 16.30 5.95
N GLU A 11 9.14 15.90 7.06
CA GLU A 11 9.48 14.49 7.32
C GLU A 11 8.29 13.54 7.29
N LEU A 12 7.09 14.01 7.69
CA LEU A 12 5.85 13.23 7.62
C LEU A 12 5.21 13.34 6.23
N ALA A 13 5.31 14.50 5.58
CA ALA A 13 4.80 14.69 4.22
C ALA A 13 5.56 13.82 3.21
N GLU A 14 6.87 13.68 3.37
CA GLU A 14 7.74 12.90 2.49
C GLU A 14 7.56 11.38 2.63
N ARG A 15 7.13 10.89 3.81
CA ARG A 15 6.88 9.45 4.02
C ARG A 15 5.77 8.88 3.14
N VAL A 16 4.73 9.66 2.86
CA VAL A 16 3.55 9.21 2.12
C VAL A 16 3.56 9.58 0.63
N GLY A 17 4.61 10.19 0.16
CA GLY A 17 4.74 10.54 -1.24
C GLY A 17 6.14 11.07 -1.47
N GLN A 18 7.06 10.18 -1.81
CA GLN A 18 8.32 10.66 -2.34
C GLN A 18 8.01 11.59 -3.49
N SER A 19 8.62 12.77 -3.46
CA SER A 19 8.61 13.70 -4.57
C SER A 19 8.91 12.90 -5.85
N THR A 20 7.97 12.84 -6.72
CA THR A 20 8.02 12.05 -7.95
C THR A 20 9.04 12.59 -8.96
N GLY A 21 10.22 12.99 -8.54
CA GLY A 21 11.25 13.56 -9.43
C GLY A 21 10.80 14.80 -10.21
N SER A 22 9.61 15.34 -9.92
CA SER A 22 8.98 16.45 -10.63
C SER A 22 9.58 17.82 -10.30
N GLY A 23 10.48 17.90 -9.32
CA GLY A 23 10.98 19.18 -8.80
C GLY A 23 9.93 20.00 -8.03
N MET A 24 8.77 19.43 -7.75
CA MET A 24 7.70 20.05 -6.96
C MET A 24 8.09 20.10 -5.48
N ALA A 25 7.71 21.17 -4.78
CA ALA A 25 7.91 21.24 -3.34
C ALA A 25 7.09 20.12 -2.62
N PRO A 26 7.63 19.51 -1.54
CA PRO A 26 7.00 18.36 -0.89
C PRO A 26 5.53 18.59 -0.46
N HIS A 27 5.22 19.77 0.07
CA HIS A 27 3.85 20.12 0.48
C HIS A 27 2.91 20.29 -0.72
N ASP A 28 3.40 20.85 -1.84
CA ASP A 28 2.59 20.97 -3.06
C ASP A 28 2.30 19.58 -3.65
N ALA A 29 3.28 18.68 -3.64
CA ALA A 29 3.10 17.29 -4.04
C ALA A 29 2.12 16.55 -3.11
N TYR A 30 2.21 16.79 -1.80
CA TYR A 30 1.32 16.22 -0.80
C TYR A 30 -0.15 16.60 -1.06
N GLU A 31 -0.43 17.89 -1.28
CA GLU A 31 -1.77 18.39 -1.58
C GLU A 31 -2.28 17.90 -2.96
N LEU A 32 -1.44 17.98 -3.99
CA LEU A 32 -1.80 17.53 -5.34
C LEU A 32 -2.18 16.03 -5.35
N ILE A 33 -1.36 15.18 -4.74
CA ILE A 33 -1.62 13.75 -4.67
C ILE A 33 -2.86 13.47 -3.80
N GLY A 34 -3.00 14.16 -2.67
CA GLY A 34 -4.19 14.04 -1.83
C GLY A 34 -5.47 14.35 -2.59
N GLY A 35 -5.51 15.47 -3.31
CA GLY A 35 -6.64 15.89 -4.15
C GLY A 35 -6.92 14.91 -5.29
N TYR A 36 -5.88 14.39 -5.96
CA TYR A 36 -6.02 13.37 -6.98
C TYR A 36 -6.66 12.08 -6.43
N LEU A 37 -6.17 11.59 -5.28
CA LEU A 37 -6.71 10.39 -4.65
C LEU A 37 -8.15 10.58 -4.16
N ARG A 38 -8.48 11.77 -3.63
CA ARG A 38 -9.88 12.14 -3.36
C ARG A 38 -10.75 11.99 -4.60
N GLY A 39 -10.30 12.51 -5.73
CA GLY A 39 -11.03 12.41 -7.01
C GLY A 39 -11.27 10.95 -7.43
N ILE A 40 -10.29 10.07 -7.24
CA ILE A 40 -10.45 8.62 -7.48
C ILE A 40 -11.51 8.01 -6.55
N ILE A 41 -11.47 8.34 -5.26
CA ILE A 41 -12.46 7.84 -4.29
C ILE A 41 -13.86 8.29 -4.71
N GLU A 42 -14.07 9.58 -4.96
CA GLU A 42 -15.37 10.12 -5.34
C GLU A 42 -15.93 9.50 -6.63
N GLN A 43 -15.08 9.31 -7.66
CA GLN A 43 -15.46 8.64 -8.92
C GLN A 43 -15.73 7.14 -8.79
N SER A 44 -15.32 6.55 -7.68
CA SER A 44 -15.51 5.12 -7.36
C SER A 44 -16.78 4.86 -6.54
N LEU A 45 -17.39 5.90 -6.01
CA LEU A 45 -18.64 5.79 -5.25
C LEU A 45 -19.85 5.68 -6.18
N PRO A 46 -20.95 5.04 -5.74
CA PRO A 46 -22.19 5.00 -6.49
C PRO A 46 -22.77 6.40 -6.72
N ASP A 47 -23.52 6.57 -7.82
CA ASP A 47 -24.13 7.85 -8.18
C ASP A 47 -25.12 8.38 -7.11
N ASP A 48 -25.72 7.47 -6.33
CA ASP A 48 -26.65 7.76 -5.23
C ASP A 48 -25.96 7.90 -3.87
N TRP A 49 -24.63 7.89 -3.83
CA TRP A 49 -23.89 8.06 -2.60
C TRP A 49 -24.12 9.43 -1.95
N THR A 50 -24.38 9.40 -0.66
CA THR A 50 -24.45 10.60 0.17
C THR A 50 -23.54 10.46 1.39
N TRP A 51 -22.89 11.54 1.80
CA TRP A 51 -21.98 11.54 2.93
C TRP A 51 -22.69 11.62 4.28
N ALA A 52 -23.95 12.07 4.32
CA ALA A 52 -24.67 12.26 5.58
C ALA A 52 -24.70 10.97 6.43
N ASP A 53 -24.29 11.11 7.68
CA ASP A 53 -24.23 10.05 8.70
C ASP A 53 -23.32 8.84 8.35
N ARG A 54 -22.51 8.93 7.29
CA ARG A 54 -21.56 7.87 6.93
C ARG A 54 -20.39 7.79 7.89
N ARG A 55 -19.89 6.57 8.08
CA ARG A 55 -18.63 6.32 8.78
C ARG A 55 -17.59 5.83 7.78
N VAL A 56 -16.47 6.52 7.74
CA VAL A 56 -15.40 6.33 6.75
C VAL A 56 -14.09 6.04 7.47
N LEU A 57 -13.36 5.05 6.99
CA LEU A 57 -12.01 4.72 7.45
C LEU A 57 -10.99 4.95 6.33
N ASP A 58 -10.00 5.78 6.61
CA ASP A 58 -8.74 5.86 5.86
C ASP A 58 -7.76 4.84 6.47
N PHE A 59 -7.60 3.69 5.82
CA PHE A 59 -6.67 2.65 6.25
C PHE A 59 -5.29 2.92 5.64
N GLY A 60 -4.32 3.27 6.48
CA GLY A 60 -3.01 3.78 6.08
C GLY A 60 -3.02 5.30 5.88
N ALA A 61 -3.67 6.03 6.79
CA ALA A 61 -3.89 7.47 6.66
C ALA A 61 -2.60 8.31 6.71
N GLY A 62 -1.54 7.79 7.32
CA GLY A 62 -0.36 8.60 7.62
C GLY A 62 -0.72 9.85 8.40
N ALA A 63 -0.16 10.99 7.98
CA ALA A 63 -0.51 12.30 8.54
C ALA A 63 -1.78 12.93 7.91
N GLY A 64 -2.68 12.10 7.33
CA GLY A 64 -3.98 12.53 6.81
C GLY A 64 -3.94 13.19 5.44
N ARG A 65 -3.06 12.74 4.53
CA ARG A 65 -2.94 13.28 3.17
C ARG A 65 -4.26 13.26 2.39
N VAL A 66 -4.94 12.13 2.40
CA VAL A 66 -6.23 11.94 1.73
C VAL A 66 -7.37 12.41 2.62
N LEU A 67 -7.31 12.04 3.91
CA LEU A 67 -8.34 12.36 4.90
C LEU A 67 -8.69 13.85 4.93
N ARG A 68 -7.67 14.74 4.95
CA ARG A 68 -7.85 16.21 5.00
C ARG A 68 -8.61 16.79 3.82
N GLN A 69 -8.59 16.10 2.69
CA GLN A 69 -9.31 16.54 1.48
C GLN A 69 -10.83 16.45 1.63
N PHE A 70 -11.32 15.70 2.62
CA PHE A 70 -12.74 15.52 2.94
C PHE A 70 -13.23 16.43 4.09
N ALA A 71 -12.59 17.59 4.30
CA ALA A 71 -12.92 18.48 5.42
C ALA A 71 -14.38 19.00 5.39
N GLU A 72 -14.96 19.20 4.22
CA GLU A 72 -16.36 19.64 4.10
C GLU A 72 -17.32 18.47 4.40
N GLU A 73 -17.04 17.27 3.88
CA GLU A 73 -17.83 16.06 4.10
C GLU A 73 -17.77 15.62 5.57
N ALA A 74 -16.64 15.87 6.22
CA ALA A 74 -16.46 15.55 7.66
C ALA A 74 -17.34 16.40 8.60
N ARG A 75 -18.08 17.37 8.08
CA ARG A 75 -19.11 18.11 8.84
C ARG A 75 -20.39 17.31 9.02
N ILE A 76 -20.65 16.36 8.13
CA ILE A 76 -21.89 15.56 8.09
C ILE A 76 -21.63 14.06 8.09
N ALA A 77 -20.37 13.64 8.04
CA ALA A 77 -19.91 12.25 8.11
C ALA A 77 -18.83 12.12 9.19
N ARG A 78 -18.54 10.91 9.62
CA ARG A 78 -17.45 10.61 10.55
C ARG A 78 -16.29 9.99 9.79
N PHE A 79 -15.16 10.68 9.81
CA PHE A 79 -13.93 10.21 9.20
C PHE A 79 -12.91 9.83 10.28
N GLU A 80 -12.45 8.58 10.24
CA GLU A 80 -11.38 8.06 11.06
C GLU A 80 -10.21 7.65 10.16
N GLY A 81 -8.98 7.84 10.64
CA GLY A 81 -7.79 7.32 9.97
C GLY A 81 -7.03 6.37 10.89
N CYS A 82 -6.41 5.33 10.32
CA CYS A 82 -5.47 4.53 11.09
C CYS A 82 -4.17 4.31 10.32
N ASP A 83 -3.09 4.15 11.07
CA ASP A 83 -1.76 3.89 10.52
C ASP A 83 -0.88 3.20 11.56
N ILE A 84 0.13 2.47 11.11
CA ILE A 84 1.18 1.90 11.98
C ILE A 84 2.18 2.97 12.44
N ASP A 85 2.24 4.12 11.74
CA ASP A 85 3.13 5.24 12.07
C ASP A 85 2.55 6.12 13.18
N ALA A 86 2.87 5.77 14.43
CA ALA A 86 2.40 6.51 15.59
C ALA A 86 2.72 8.02 15.56
N PRO A 87 3.88 8.51 15.09
CA PRO A 87 4.14 9.94 14.92
C PRO A 87 3.16 10.64 13.97
N SER A 88 2.83 10.04 12.85
CA SER A 88 1.84 10.57 11.89
C SER A 88 0.45 10.68 12.51
N ILE A 89 0.01 9.64 13.21
CA ILE A 89 -1.30 9.65 13.91
C ILE A 89 -1.32 10.66 15.05
N ALA A 90 -0.23 10.79 15.81
CA ALA A 90 -0.14 11.80 16.86
C ALA A 90 -0.30 13.21 16.28
N TRP A 91 0.38 13.51 15.17
CA TRP A 91 0.25 14.79 14.48
C TRP A 91 -1.16 15.00 13.94
N LEU A 92 -1.78 13.99 13.32
CA LEU A 92 -3.16 14.03 12.83
C LEU A 92 -4.11 14.42 13.96
N ASN A 93 -4.03 13.76 15.11
CA ASN A 93 -4.88 14.02 16.26
C ASN A 93 -4.63 15.40 16.90
N GLU A 94 -3.39 15.89 16.88
CA GLU A 94 -3.06 17.22 17.43
C GLU A 94 -3.55 18.34 16.51
N ARG A 95 -3.48 18.16 15.19
CA ARG A 95 -3.61 19.23 14.21
C ARG A 95 -4.86 19.18 13.36
N LEU A 96 -5.44 17.99 13.14
CA LEU A 96 -6.62 17.81 12.30
C LEU A 96 -7.88 17.43 13.09
N ARG A 97 -7.79 17.22 14.39
CA ARG A 97 -8.93 16.91 15.25
C ARG A 97 -9.45 18.18 15.96
N PRO A 98 -10.75 18.52 15.86
CA PRO A 98 -11.70 17.99 14.90
C PRO A 98 -11.44 18.49 13.47
N PRO A 99 -12.04 17.95 12.42
CA PRO A 99 -13.14 16.97 12.42
C PRO A 99 -12.68 15.52 12.27
N PHE A 100 -11.38 15.25 12.11
CA PHE A 100 -10.86 13.92 11.91
C PHE A 100 -10.38 13.28 13.23
N GLU A 101 -10.40 11.96 13.28
CA GLU A 101 -9.87 11.20 14.40
C GLU A 101 -8.94 10.10 13.92
N GLY A 102 -7.75 9.98 14.53
CA GLY A 102 -6.76 8.96 14.18
C GLY A 102 -6.53 7.95 15.29
N PHE A 103 -6.24 6.70 14.96
CA PHE A 103 -5.77 5.69 15.90
C PHE A 103 -4.61 4.87 15.31
N VAL A 104 -3.69 4.44 16.17
CA VAL A 104 -2.56 3.60 15.77
C VAL A 104 -3.04 2.15 15.71
N ASN A 105 -2.76 1.45 14.60
CA ASN A 105 -2.97 0.02 14.47
C ASN A 105 -1.64 -0.74 14.51
N GLY A 106 -1.72 -2.05 14.78
CA GLY A 106 -0.56 -2.94 14.69
C GLY A 106 -0.19 -3.27 13.24
N PRO A 107 0.95 -3.94 13.04
CA PRO A 107 1.36 -4.43 11.72
C PRO A 107 0.49 -5.61 11.22
N ALA A 108 -0.26 -6.24 12.11
CA ALA A 108 -1.21 -7.31 11.84
C ALA A 108 -2.56 -7.00 12.49
N PRO A 109 -3.70 -7.52 11.95
CA PRO A 109 -5.00 -7.37 12.57
C PRO A 109 -5.08 -8.04 13.94
N PRO A 110 -6.11 -7.73 14.79
CA PRO A 110 -7.31 -6.96 14.42
C PRO A 110 -7.17 -5.45 14.64
N LEU A 111 -8.06 -4.68 14.00
CA LEU A 111 -8.34 -3.31 14.40
C LEU A 111 -9.21 -3.31 15.67
N ASP A 112 -8.95 -2.37 16.57
CA ASP A 112 -9.81 -2.14 17.73
C ASP A 112 -11.09 -1.38 17.30
N ARG A 113 -11.88 -2.04 16.47
CA ARG A 113 -13.15 -1.54 15.93
C ARG A 113 -14.16 -2.68 15.83
N PRO A 114 -15.46 -2.39 16.09
CA PRO A 114 -16.50 -3.41 16.00
C PRO A 114 -16.69 -3.87 14.54
N ASP A 115 -17.36 -5.02 14.40
CA ASP A 115 -17.88 -5.48 13.12
C ASP A 115 -18.86 -4.45 12.56
N ASP A 116 -19.00 -4.42 11.23
CA ASP A 116 -19.98 -3.58 10.52
C ASP A 116 -19.93 -2.08 10.91
N ALA A 117 -18.72 -1.57 11.19
CA ALA A 117 -18.53 -0.21 11.68
C ALA A 117 -18.59 0.84 10.57
N TYR A 118 -18.13 0.52 9.37
CA TYR A 118 -17.86 1.51 8.32
C TYR A 118 -18.70 1.30 7.07
N ASP A 119 -19.18 2.41 6.49
CA ASP A 119 -19.85 2.44 5.20
C ASP A 119 -18.84 2.43 4.04
N LEU A 120 -17.68 3.04 4.27
CA LEU A 120 -16.58 3.13 3.31
C LEU A 120 -15.24 2.89 4.03
N VAL A 121 -14.42 2.04 3.46
CA VAL A 121 -13.00 1.94 3.78
C VAL A 121 -12.21 2.22 2.51
N TYR A 122 -11.23 3.11 2.58
CA TYR A 122 -10.28 3.24 1.49
C TYR A 122 -8.85 3.00 1.98
N ALA A 123 -8.04 2.35 1.13
CA ALA A 123 -6.68 1.93 1.40
C ALA A 123 -5.77 2.35 0.25
N MET A 124 -5.30 3.61 0.29
CA MET A 124 -4.49 4.18 -0.78
C MET A 124 -3.01 3.97 -0.52
N SER A 125 -2.34 3.22 -1.40
CA SER A 125 -0.93 2.82 -1.27
C SER A 125 -0.63 1.98 -0.02
N VAL A 126 -1.55 1.10 0.39
CA VAL A 126 -1.37 0.23 1.55
C VAL A 126 -1.12 -1.22 1.11
N PHE A 127 -2.02 -1.82 0.33
CA PHE A 127 -1.81 -3.18 -0.21
C PHE A 127 -0.62 -3.27 -1.16
N THR A 128 -0.11 -2.15 -1.60
CA THR A 128 1.15 -2.01 -2.34
C THR A 128 2.39 -2.37 -1.50
N HIS A 129 2.24 -2.55 -0.18
CA HIS A 129 3.32 -2.81 0.77
C HIS A 129 3.04 -3.98 1.72
N ILE A 130 1.80 -4.51 1.75
CA ILE A 130 1.45 -5.65 2.60
C ILE A 130 1.81 -6.95 1.89
N THR A 131 2.71 -7.72 2.49
CA THR A 131 3.18 -9.01 1.98
C THR A 131 2.37 -10.18 2.59
N ASP A 132 2.88 -10.85 3.62
CA ASP A 132 2.30 -12.09 4.16
C ASP A 132 0.93 -11.91 4.84
N GLU A 133 0.64 -10.71 5.34
CA GLU A 133 -0.60 -10.43 6.06
C GLU A 133 -1.73 -9.87 5.16
N TRP A 134 -1.57 -9.91 3.83
CA TRP A 134 -2.56 -9.34 2.90
C TRP A 134 -3.96 -9.94 3.08
N SER A 135 -4.03 -11.26 3.25
CA SER A 135 -5.28 -12.00 3.41
C SER A 135 -5.94 -11.73 4.76
N ALA A 136 -5.13 -11.64 5.82
CA ALA A 136 -5.60 -11.29 7.15
C ALA A 136 -6.15 -9.87 7.18
N TRP A 137 -5.46 -8.91 6.58
CA TRP A 137 -5.95 -7.53 6.46
C TRP A 137 -7.18 -7.42 5.57
N LEU A 138 -7.25 -8.16 4.46
CA LEU A 138 -8.43 -8.17 3.60
C LEU A 138 -9.68 -8.66 4.36
N LEU A 139 -9.53 -9.73 5.16
CA LEU A 139 -10.60 -10.25 6.01
C LEU A 139 -10.97 -9.28 7.12
N GLU A 140 -10.00 -8.59 7.69
CA GLU A 140 -10.26 -7.58 8.72
C GLU A 140 -11.02 -6.37 8.16
N LEU A 141 -10.62 -5.87 6.98
CA LEU A 141 -11.37 -4.79 6.33
C LEU A 141 -12.79 -5.24 5.97
N ARG A 142 -12.97 -6.51 5.57
CA ARG A 142 -14.30 -7.08 5.38
C ARG A 142 -15.11 -7.11 6.68
N ARG A 143 -14.48 -7.46 7.81
CA ARG A 143 -15.16 -7.52 9.12
C ARG A 143 -15.66 -6.16 9.58
N VAL A 144 -14.84 -5.13 9.43
CA VAL A 144 -15.21 -3.77 9.88
C VAL A 144 -16.12 -3.04 8.90
N LEU A 145 -16.20 -3.46 7.65
CA LEU A 145 -17.16 -2.95 6.67
C LEU A 145 -18.55 -3.47 6.94
N LYS A 146 -19.56 -2.61 6.78
CA LYS A 146 -20.97 -3.03 6.75
C LYS A 146 -21.22 -3.98 5.57
N PRO A 147 -22.26 -4.82 5.62
CA PRO A 147 -22.59 -5.74 4.52
C PRO A 147 -22.79 -5.06 3.16
N ASP A 148 -23.26 -3.82 3.14
CA ASP A 148 -23.41 -2.95 1.96
C ASP A 148 -22.28 -1.92 1.80
N GLY A 149 -21.26 -2.03 2.63
CA GLY A 149 -20.11 -1.14 2.64
C GLY A 149 -19.23 -1.29 1.39
N ILE A 150 -18.35 -0.33 1.20
CA ILE A 150 -17.48 -0.26 0.02
C ILE A 150 -16.02 -0.25 0.46
N LEU A 151 -15.20 -1.10 -0.16
CA LEU A 151 -13.74 -1.05 -0.10
C LEU A 151 -13.22 -0.41 -1.39
N ILE A 152 -12.39 0.62 -1.25
CA ILE A 152 -11.62 1.20 -2.37
C ILE A 152 -10.14 1.03 -2.03
N ALA A 153 -9.39 0.32 -2.86
CA ALA A 153 -7.97 0.10 -2.64
C ALA A 153 -7.15 0.38 -3.90
N SER A 154 -5.94 0.87 -3.72
CA SER A 154 -4.99 0.96 -4.83
C SER A 154 -4.04 -0.22 -4.85
N PHE A 155 -3.53 -0.57 -6.05
CA PHE A 155 -2.54 -1.62 -6.24
C PHE A 155 -1.47 -1.22 -7.27
N LEU A 156 -0.31 -1.87 -7.23
CA LEU A 156 0.73 -1.74 -8.25
C LEU A 156 0.45 -2.79 -9.33
N GLY A 157 -0.01 -2.34 -10.49
CA GLY A 157 -0.28 -3.16 -11.65
C GLY A 157 0.62 -2.80 -12.84
N GLU A 158 0.09 -2.94 -14.05
CA GLU A 158 0.79 -2.64 -15.30
C GLU A 158 1.40 -1.24 -15.30
N GLY A 159 0.64 -0.23 -14.87
CA GLY A 159 1.10 1.16 -14.87
C GLY A 159 2.38 1.42 -14.09
N MET A 160 2.71 0.56 -13.12
CA MET A 160 3.89 0.71 -12.27
C MET A 160 5.02 -0.28 -12.58
N SER A 161 4.84 -1.19 -13.56
CA SER A 161 5.77 -2.29 -13.82
C SER A 161 7.18 -1.81 -14.16
N GLU A 162 7.32 -0.90 -15.11
CA GLU A 162 8.64 -0.40 -15.52
C GLU A 162 9.32 0.40 -14.40
N MET A 163 8.56 1.16 -13.61
CA MET A 163 9.10 1.95 -12.51
C MET A 163 9.56 1.09 -11.34
N ILE A 164 8.76 0.10 -10.94
CA ILE A 164 8.98 -0.69 -9.72
C ILE A 164 9.76 -1.97 -10.02
N ALA A 165 9.29 -2.77 -11.00
CA ALA A 165 9.90 -4.05 -11.36
C ALA A 165 11.06 -3.89 -12.34
N ARG A 166 11.18 -2.72 -13.03
CA ARG A 166 12.13 -2.47 -14.12
C ARG A 166 12.00 -3.48 -15.26
N GLU A 167 10.81 -3.99 -15.44
CA GLU A 167 10.46 -4.98 -16.47
C GLU A 167 9.15 -4.56 -17.14
N PRO A 168 8.99 -4.85 -18.46
CA PRO A 168 7.71 -4.73 -19.13
C PRO A 168 6.67 -5.62 -18.47
N TRP A 169 5.43 -5.16 -18.44
CA TRP A 169 4.32 -5.96 -17.91
C TRP A 169 4.12 -7.25 -18.71
N ASP A 170 3.98 -8.35 -17.99
CA ASP A 170 3.53 -9.63 -18.54
C ASP A 170 2.53 -10.27 -17.57
N GLU A 171 1.26 -10.13 -17.86
CA GLU A 171 0.16 -10.63 -17.02
C GLU A 171 0.27 -12.14 -16.71
N ARG A 172 0.97 -12.92 -17.57
CA ARG A 172 1.19 -14.35 -17.33
C ARG A 172 2.26 -14.64 -16.29
N ARG A 173 3.04 -13.63 -15.87
CA ARG A 173 4.16 -13.74 -14.94
C ARG A 173 3.96 -12.96 -13.65
N VAL A 174 2.92 -12.15 -13.58
CA VAL A 174 2.59 -11.38 -12.39
C VAL A 174 1.31 -11.91 -11.80
N GLY A 175 1.36 -12.39 -10.58
CA GLY A 175 0.21 -12.67 -9.73
C GLY A 175 0.23 -11.70 -8.56
N MET A 176 0.71 -12.17 -7.41
CA MET A 176 1.21 -11.33 -6.32
C MET A 176 2.72 -11.47 -6.28
N ASN A 177 3.44 -10.46 -6.76
CA ASN A 177 4.90 -10.45 -6.80
C ASN A 177 5.44 -9.45 -5.78
N VAL A 178 6.25 -9.94 -4.85
CA VAL A 178 6.91 -9.13 -3.83
C VAL A 178 8.28 -8.71 -4.35
N LEU A 179 8.55 -7.42 -4.32
CA LEU A 179 9.82 -6.81 -4.70
C LEU A 179 10.34 -5.99 -3.52
N HIS A 180 11.65 -5.78 -3.44
CA HIS A 180 12.26 -4.95 -2.40
C HIS A 180 11.89 -5.38 -0.96
N ASP A 181 11.72 -6.68 -0.73
CA ASP A 181 11.30 -7.29 0.54
C ASP A 181 12.23 -6.97 1.73
N HIS A 182 13.47 -6.57 1.43
CA HIS A 182 14.45 -6.13 2.42
C HIS A 182 14.31 -4.67 2.88
N HIS A 183 13.43 -3.89 2.24
CA HIS A 183 13.18 -2.52 2.67
C HIS A 183 12.26 -2.49 3.88
N SER A 184 12.67 -1.77 4.92
CA SER A 184 11.79 -1.50 6.06
C SER A 184 10.69 -0.51 5.67
N TRP A 185 9.54 -0.59 6.35
CA TRP A 185 8.37 0.23 6.03
C TRP A 185 8.65 1.74 6.06
N ASP A 186 9.51 2.20 6.97
CA ASP A 186 9.94 3.60 7.12
C ASP A 186 10.89 4.08 6.00
N LYS A 187 11.32 3.16 5.13
CA LYS A 187 12.18 3.40 3.96
C LYS A 187 11.51 3.02 2.64
N GLY A 188 10.20 3.10 2.61
CA GLY A 188 9.39 2.78 1.44
C GLY A 188 8.81 1.37 1.42
N GLY A 189 9.23 0.49 2.35
CA GLY A 189 8.72 -0.87 2.49
C GLY A 189 8.98 -1.77 1.28
N PRO A 190 8.53 -3.03 1.34
CA PRO A 190 8.43 -3.88 0.16
C PRO A 190 7.45 -3.27 -0.85
N SER A 191 7.60 -3.64 -2.11
CA SER A 191 6.63 -3.29 -3.17
C SER A 191 5.90 -4.55 -3.61
N VAL A 192 4.58 -4.53 -3.58
CA VAL A 192 3.73 -5.68 -3.94
C VAL A 192 3.00 -5.37 -5.23
N MET A 193 3.39 -6.08 -6.31
CA MET A 193 2.71 -6.01 -7.60
C MET A 193 1.55 -7.00 -7.60
N LEU A 194 0.39 -6.57 -8.06
CA LEU A 194 -0.80 -7.41 -8.18
C LEU A 194 -1.35 -7.34 -9.61
N SER A 195 -1.64 -8.50 -10.19
CA SER A 195 -2.36 -8.53 -11.46
C SER A 195 -3.87 -8.54 -11.28
N PRO A 196 -4.64 -8.01 -12.26
CA PRO A 196 -6.09 -8.05 -12.23
C PRO A 196 -6.67 -9.47 -12.08
N TRP A 197 -6.07 -10.47 -12.72
CA TRP A 197 -6.55 -11.85 -12.60
C TRP A 197 -6.34 -12.41 -11.19
N TRP A 198 -5.19 -12.11 -10.56
CA TRP A 198 -4.89 -12.57 -9.20
C TRP A 198 -5.83 -11.94 -8.16
N ILE A 199 -6.09 -10.63 -8.31
CA ILE A 199 -7.06 -9.93 -7.47
C ILE A 199 -8.44 -10.58 -7.60
N ARG A 200 -8.91 -10.87 -8.82
CA ARG A 200 -10.20 -11.53 -9.02
C ARG A 200 -10.25 -12.92 -8.42
N GLU A 201 -9.16 -13.69 -8.55
CA GLU A 201 -9.08 -15.05 -8.03
C GLU A 201 -9.04 -15.09 -6.51
N HIS A 202 -8.27 -14.23 -5.85
CA HIS A 202 -8.07 -14.28 -4.41
C HIS A 202 -9.01 -13.36 -3.64
N TRP A 203 -9.05 -12.07 -3.97
CA TRP A 203 -9.94 -11.13 -3.30
C TRP A 203 -11.41 -11.41 -3.62
N GLY A 204 -11.69 -11.91 -4.82
CA GLY A 204 -13.04 -12.32 -5.26
C GLY A 204 -13.67 -13.43 -4.42
N ARG A 205 -12.90 -14.10 -3.55
CA ARG A 205 -13.44 -15.10 -2.59
C ARG A 205 -14.09 -14.45 -1.37
N ALA A 206 -13.75 -13.19 -1.06
CA ALA A 206 -14.28 -12.44 0.07
C ALA A 206 -15.12 -11.23 -0.36
N PHE A 207 -14.90 -10.72 -1.56
CA PHE A 207 -15.50 -9.50 -2.08
C PHE A 207 -16.02 -9.69 -3.50
N GLU A 208 -17.14 -9.07 -3.81
CA GLU A 208 -17.54 -8.77 -5.17
C GLU A 208 -16.66 -7.66 -5.72
N ILE A 209 -15.90 -7.93 -6.76
CA ILE A 209 -15.06 -6.91 -7.43
C ILE A 209 -15.94 -6.12 -8.39
N VAL A 210 -16.45 -4.98 -7.93
CA VAL A 210 -17.39 -4.12 -8.68
C VAL A 210 -16.66 -3.41 -9.83
N LYS A 211 -15.44 -2.91 -9.55
CA LYS A 211 -14.60 -2.21 -10.51
C LYS A 211 -13.15 -2.58 -10.27
N LEU A 212 -12.41 -2.81 -11.33
CA LEU A 212 -10.99 -3.02 -11.29
C LEU A 212 -10.39 -2.36 -12.53
N GLU A 213 -9.64 -1.30 -12.32
CA GLU A 213 -8.95 -0.54 -13.36
C GLU A 213 -7.46 -0.61 -13.10
N ASP A 214 -6.69 -1.07 -14.08
CA ASP A 214 -5.24 -0.99 -14.01
C ASP A 214 -4.77 0.46 -14.21
N GLY A 215 -3.58 0.78 -13.71
CA GLY A 215 -3.03 2.11 -13.80
C GLY A 215 -2.55 2.46 -15.21
N THR A 216 -2.66 3.73 -15.56
CA THR A 216 -1.92 4.29 -16.69
C THR A 216 -0.42 4.37 -16.34
N PRO A 217 0.51 4.56 -17.31
CA PRO A 217 1.93 4.64 -17.01
C PRO A 217 2.26 5.60 -15.86
N ASN A 218 3.02 5.10 -14.89
CA ASN A 218 3.40 5.77 -13.63
C ASN A 218 2.24 6.07 -12.67
N SER A 219 1.15 5.30 -12.76
CA SER A 219 0.04 5.40 -11.80
C SER A 219 -0.37 4.04 -11.25
N HIS A 220 -0.99 4.06 -10.06
CA HIS A 220 -1.60 2.87 -9.47
C HIS A 220 -2.87 2.46 -10.19
N GLY A 221 -3.19 1.17 -10.15
CA GLY A 221 -4.53 0.68 -10.43
C GLY A 221 -5.43 0.80 -9.19
N TYR A 222 -6.75 0.66 -9.39
CA TYR A 222 -7.75 0.81 -8.34
C TYR A 222 -8.79 -0.31 -8.39
N ILE A 223 -9.19 -0.71 -7.18
CA ILE A 223 -10.20 -1.74 -6.94
C ILE A 223 -11.35 -1.08 -6.19
N VAL A 224 -12.58 -1.34 -6.63
CA VAL A 224 -13.80 -1.07 -5.88
C VAL A 224 -14.46 -2.40 -5.60
N ALA A 225 -14.70 -2.71 -4.34
CA ALA A 225 -15.20 -4.01 -3.94
C ALA A 225 -16.26 -3.90 -2.84
N ARG A 226 -17.15 -4.88 -2.75
CA ARG A 226 -18.17 -5.01 -1.70
C ARG A 226 -18.06 -6.35 -1.01
N PRO A 227 -18.25 -6.44 0.32
CA PRO A 227 -18.28 -7.71 1.01
C PRO A 227 -19.26 -8.70 0.35
N LEU A 228 -18.82 -9.91 0.05
CA LEU A 228 -19.75 -10.95 -0.39
C LEU A 228 -20.69 -11.30 0.75
N PRO A 229 -21.99 -11.57 0.45
CA PRO A 229 -22.94 -11.99 1.47
C PRO A 229 -22.55 -13.36 2.06
N GLY A 230 -22.91 -13.56 3.32
CA GLY A 230 -22.64 -14.80 4.04
C GLY A 230 -21.38 -14.81 4.87
N ALA A 231 -20.97 -15.98 5.32
CA ALA A 231 -19.79 -16.14 6.17
C ALA A 231 -18.51 -15.73 5.42
N ALA A 232 -17.59 -15.08 6.15
CA ALA A 232 -16.28 -14.79 5.60
C ALA A 232 -15.52 -16.10 5.31
N PRO A 233 -14.76 -16.18 4.21
CA PRO A 233 -13.85 -17.29 4.02
C PRO A 233 -12.74 -17.26 5.07
N SER A 234 -12.13 -18.41 5.31
CA SER A 234 -10.92 -18.47 6.11
C SER A 234 -9.71 -17.88 5.35
N ARG A 235 -8.66 -17.53 6.09
CA ARG A 235 -7.38 -17.11 5.51
C ARG A 235 -6.84 -18.14 4.51
N ALA A 236 -6.89 -19.43 4.89
CA ALA A 236 -6.43 -20.52 4.01
C ALA A 236 -7.24 -20.65 2.71
N GLU A 237 -8.53 -20.33 2.75
CA GLU A 237 -9.36 -20.31 1.54
C GLU A 237 -8.99 -19.14 0.63
N LEU A 238 -8.70 -17.95 1.18
CA LEU A 238 -8.21 -16.81 0.38
C LEU A 238 -6.86 -17.10 -0.28
N GLU A 239 -5.94 -17.70 0.46
CA GLU A 239 -4.56 -17.97 0.04
C GLU A 239 -4.43 -19.22 -0.83
N ARG A 240 -5.49 -20.01 -0.96
CA ARG A 240 -5.46 -21.27 -1.71
C ARG A 240 -5.09 -21.05 -3.17
N VAL A 241 -3.99 -21.66 -3.59
CA VAL A 241 -3.57 -21.76 -4.99
C VAL A 241 -4.25 -22.98 -5.62
N ASP A 242 -4.83 -22.82 -6.82
CA ASP A 242 -5.28 -23.97 -7.61
C ASP A 242 -4.06 -24.66 -8.24
N PRO A 243 -3.77 -25.92 -7.89
CA PRO A 243 -2.65 -26.65 -8.47
C PRO A 243 -2.74 -26.81 -10.00
N ALA A 244 -3.93 -26.67 -10.59
CA ALA A 244 -4.15 -26.75 -12.02
C ALA A 244 -3.97 -25.38 -12.72
N ASP A 245 -3.93 -24.27 -11.99
CA ASP A 245 -3.74 -22.95 -12.60
C ASP A 245 -2.25 -22.69 -12.92
N THR A 246 -1.95 -22.79 -14.22
CA THR A 246 -0.60 -22.57 -14.72
C THR A 246 -0.10 -21.13 -14.54
N ARG A 247 -1.02 -20.14 -14.38
CA ARG A 247 -0.67 -18.74 -14.14
C ARG A 247 -0.07 -18.57 -12.75
N GLU A 248 -0.67 -19.21 -11.74
CA GLU A 248 -0.14 -19.20 -10.36
C GLU A 248 1.29 -19.72 -10.31
N HIS A 249 1.55 -20.86 -10.93
CA HIS A 249 2.88 -21.45 -10.99
C HIS A 249 3.88 -20.56 -11.74
N ALA A 250 3.46 -19.98 -12.85
CA ALA A 250 4.32 -19.10 -13.65
C ALA A 250 4.67 -17.81 -12.88
N ALA A 251 3.67 -17.21 -12.19
CA ALA A 251 3.84 -16.01 -11.37
C ALA A 251 4.76 -16.27 -10.18
N LEU A 252 4.54 -17.36 -9.45
CA LEU A 252 5.40 -17.75 -8.33
C LEU A 252 6.84 -17.98 -8.78
N ALA A 253 7.05 -18.74 -9.85
CA ALA A 253 8.38 -18.99 -10.40
C ALA A 253 9.06 -17.70 -10.89
N HIS A 254 8.29 -16.75 -11.43
CA HIS A 254 8.82 -15.45 -11.82
C HIS A 254 9.21 -14.61 -10.60
N ASN A 255 8.36 -14.54 -9.59
CA ASN A 255 8.65 -13.82 -8.35
C ASN A 255 9.91 -14.35 -7.65
N ILE A 256 10.07 -15.67 -7.56
CA ILE A 256 11.29 -16.29 -7.01
C ILE A 256 12.54 -15.83 -7.79
N ARG A 257 12.47 -15.78 -9.12
CA ARG A 257 13.61 -15.29 -9.93
C ARG A 257 13.90 -13.82 -9.70
N GLN A 258 12.86 -12.98 -9.52
CA GLN A 258 13.01 -11.56 -9.20
C GLN A 258 13.68 -11.38 -7.84
N LEU A 259 13.24 -12.11 -6.81
CA LEU A 259 13.84 -12.08 -5.47
C LEU A 259 15.29 -12.53 -5.47
N HIS A 260 15.62 -13.62 -6.18
CA HIS A 260 17.02 -14.08 -6.31
C HIS A 260 17.90 -13.04 -7.00
N ARG A 261 17.41 -12.38 -8.05
CA ARG A 261 18.14 -11.32 -8.75
C ARG A 261 18.40 -10.12 -7.83
N ALA A 262 17.35 -9.66 -7.14
CA ALA A 262 17.46 -8.56 -6.19
C ALA A 262 18.43 -8.87 -5.05
N GLY A 263 18.41 -10.09 -4.52
CA GLY A 263 19.34 -10.57 -3.51
C GLY A 263 20.81 -10.55 -3.99
N ALA A 264 21.06 -11.01 -5.21
CA ALA A 264 22.39 -10.97 -5.81
C ALA A 264 22.90 -9.54 -6.08
N GLU A 265 22.02 -8.64 -6.51
CA GLU A 265 22.34 -7.21 -6.70
C GLU A 265 22.66 -6.53 -5.37
N LEU A 266 21.89 -6.81 -4.33
CA LEU A 266 22.13 -6.30 -2.98
C LEU A 266 23.48 -6.80 -2.44
N GLU A 267 23.78 -8.10 -2.56
CA GLU A 267 25.07 -8.68 -2.15
C GLU A 267 26.24 -7.99 -2.90
N ALA A 268 26.11 -7.80 -4.20
CA ALA A 268 27.11 -7.14 -5.02
C ALA A 268 27.33 -5.66 -4.58
N SER A 269 26.24 -4.95 -4.28
CA SER A 269 26.29 -3.57 -3.77
C SER A 269 27.00 -3.47 -2.43
N VAL A 270 26.60 -4.32 -1.47
CA VAL A 270 27.23 -4.36 -0.13
C VAL A 270 28.71 -4.72 -0.24
N ARG A 271 29.07 -5.68 -1.09
CA ARG A 271 30.46 -6.04 -1.35
C ARG A 271 31.24 -4.88 -1.93
N ALA A 272 30.72 -4.17 -2.92
CA ALA A 272 31.36 -3.02 -3.51
C ALA A 272 31.58 -1.89 -2.51
N GLU A 273 30.60 -1.58 -1.67
CA GLU A 273 30.71 -0.59 -0.60
C GLU A 273 31.80 -0.98 0.41
N TYR A 274 31.79 -2.25 0.82
CA TYR A 274 32.81 -2.79 1.73
C TYR A 274 34.22 -2.67 1.14
N GLU A 275 34.40 -3.07 -0.14
CA GLU A 275 35.70 -2.99 -0.85
C GLU A 275 36.19 -1.55 -1.07
N GLN A 276 35.28 -0.58 -1.14
CA GLN A 276 35.60 0.84 -1.23
C GLN A 276 35.94 1.47 0.13
N SER A 277 35.63 0.80 1.23
CA SER A 277 35.88 1.31 2.57
C SER A 277 37.39 1.55 2.84
N ARG A 278 37.69 2.56 3.64
CA ARG A 278 39.10 2.87 4.01
C ARG A 278 39.80 1.70 4.67
N SER A 279 39.12 0.98 5.56
CA SER A 279 39.68 -0.18 6.28
C SER A 279 40.02 -1.32 5.31
N TRP A 280 39.17 -1.60 4.33
CA TRP A 280 39.43 -2.61 3.32
C TRP A 280 40.63 -2.29 2.45
N ARG A 281 40.74 -1.02 2.01
CA ARG A 281 41.88 -0.53 1.20
C ARG A 281 43.21 -0.59 1.98
N LEU A 282 43.23 -0.16 3.24
CA LEU A 282 44.40 -0.18 4.08
C LEU A 282 44.90 -1.60 4.38
N THR A 283 43.99 -2.58 4.50
CA THR A 283 44.33 -3.98 4.77
C THR A 283 44.57 -4.82 3.50
N ALA A 284 44.46 -4.25 2.31
CA ALA A 284 44.71 -4.93 1.05
C ALA A 284 46.07 -5.67 0.93
N PRO A 285 47.22 -5.07 1.38
CA PRO A 285 48.49 -5.77 1.35
C PRO A 285 48.52 -7.04 2.20
N LEU A 286 47.86 -7.02 3.37
CA LEU A 286 47.79 -8.17 4.28
C LEU A 286 46.98 -9.32 3.70
N ARG A 287 45.86 -9.02 3.00
CA ARG A 287 45.03 -10.04 2.31
C ARG A 287 45.78 -10.70 1.15
N ARG A 288 46.56 -9.93 0.39
CA ARG A 288 47.41 -10.48 -0.69
C ARG A 288 48.41 -11.49 -0.14
N LEU A 289 49.05 -11.18 0.98
CA LEU A 289 49.99 -12.08 1.63
C LEU A 289 49.32 -13.32 2.21
N ALA A 290 48.10 -13.22 2.74
CA ALA A 290 47.34 -14.35 3.24
C ALA A 290 46.80 -15.26 2.10
N GLY A 291 46.41 -14.69 0.95
CA GLY A 291 45.94 -15.43 -0.23
C GLY A 291 47.06 -16.17 -0.98
N ALA A 292 48.31 -15.71 -0.87
CA ALA A 292 49.47 -16.36 -1.49
C ALA A 292 49.97 -17.63 -0.69
N ARG A 293 49.35 -17.93 0.46
CA ARG A 293 49.67 -19.09 1.30
C ARG A 293 48.66 -20.24 1.18
N ARG A 294 47.71 -20.17 0.27
CA ARG A 294 46.81 -21.24 -0.11
C ARG A 294 47.07 -21.65 -1.55
#